data_1864341c19949f85a2ec6e2e0153df71
#
_entry.id   1864341c19949f85a2ec6e2e0153df71
#
_cell.length_a   1.000
_cell.length_b   1.000
_cell.length_c   1.000
_cell.angle_alpha   90.00
_cell.angle_beta   90.00
_cell.angle_gamma   90.00
#
_symmetry.space_group_name_H-M   'P 1'
#
loop_
_entity.id
_entity.type
_entity.pdbx_description
1 polymer ?
#
loop_
_entity_poly.entity_id
_entity_poly.type
_entity_poly.pdbx_seq_one_letter_code
_entity_poly.pdbx_strand_id
1 'polypeptide(L)' 'MQIRRAKPEAKTYTLGDGQGLSLLIEPNGSKSWRFRYRFAGKPKMISLGVYPTITLADARARRDDARKLVAEGINPKIG' A
#
# COMPACT_ATOMS: atom_id res chain seq x y z
N MET A 1 -4.95 1.91 12.50
CA MET A 1 -4.78 2.99 11.52
C MET A 1 -6.04 3.86 11.49
N GLN A 2 -5.89 5.18 11.57
CA GLN A 2 -7.03 6.10 11.61
C GLN A 2 -7.14 6.89 10.31
N ILE A 3 -7.61 6.23 9.27
CA ILE A 3 -7.68 6.81 7.93
C ILE A 3 -8.63 8.01 7.88
N ARG A 4 -9.78 7.92 8.55
CA ARG A 4 -10.81 8.98 8.50
C ARG A 4 -10.34 10.30 9.11
N ARG A 5 -9.34 10.24 9.99
CA ARG A 5 -8.77 11.43 10.63
C ARG A 5 -7.49 11.88 9.97
N ALA A 6 -7.00 11.13 8.98
CA ALA A 6 -5.79 11.51 8.25
C ALA A 6 -6.09 12.73 7.39
N LYS A 7 -5.38 13.82 7.64
CA LYS A 7 -5.56 15.08 6.92
C LYS A 7 -4.40 15.30 5.97
N PRO A 8 -4.66 15.91 4.80
CA PRO A 8 -3.57 16.33 3.93
C PRO A 8 -2.66 17.32 4.68
N GLU A 9 -1.37 17.18 4.45
CA GLU A 9 -0.36 18.07 5.01
C GLU A 9 0.43 18.71 3.87
N ALA A 10 1.31 19.66 4.21
CA ALA A 10 2.13 20.34 3.21
C ALA A 10 3.06 19.39 2.47
N LYS A 11 3.38 18.26 3.07
CA LYS A 11 4.24 17.24 2.47
C LYS A 11 3.51 15.90 2.42
N THR A 12 3.84 15.09 1.41
CA THR A 12 3.37 13.71 1.34
C THR A 12 3.86 12.93 2.55
N TYR A 13 2.96 12.15 3.16
CA TYR A 13 3.32 11.29 4.28
C TYR A 13 2.59 9.95 4.17
N THR A 14 3.02 8.97 4.96
CA THR A 14 2.44 7.63 4.92
C THR A 14 1.98 7.20 6.31
N LEU A 15 0.91 6.39 6.33
CA LEU A 15 0.44 5.69 7.53
C LEU A 15 0.66 4.20 7.33
N GLY A 16 1.50 3.61 8.18
CA GLY A 16 1.78 2.17 8.09
C GLY A 16 0.70 1.33 8.76
N ASP A 17 0.32 0.21 8.11
CA ASP A 17 -0.60 -0.77 8.66
C ASP A 17 0.12 -2.09 9.00
N GLY A 18 1.43 -2.14 8.80
CA GLY A 18 2.23 -3.36 9.03
C GLY A 18 2.26 -4.28 7.82
N GLN A 19 3.18 -5.25 7.88
CA GLN A 19 3.36 -6.26 6.83
C GLN A 19 3.55 -5.66 5.42
N GLY A 20 4.15 -4.46 5.35
CA GLY A 20 4.43 -3.78 4.08
C GLY A 20 3.30 -2.90 3.56
N LEU A 21 2.11 -2.95 4.15
CA LEU A 21 0.99 -2.12 3.73
C LEU A 21 1.11 -0.72 4.31
N SER A 22 0.92 0.29 3.48
CA SER A 22 0.87 1.68 3.93
C SER A 22 -0.11 2.48 3.07
N LEU A 23 -0.61 3.57 3.65
CA LEU A 23 -1.46 4.52 2.95
C LEU A 23 -0.66 5.79 2.70
N LEU A 24 -0.51 6.16 1.44
CA LEU A 24 0.17 7.37 1.02
C LEU A 24 -0.84 8.51 0.96
N ILE A 25 -0.56 9.60 1.67
CA ILE A 25 -1.43 10.76 1.72
C ILE A 25 -0.69 11.94 1.11
N GLU A 26 -1.24 12.50 0.04
CA GLU A 26 -0.63 13.60 -0.68
C GLU A 26 -1.21 14.95 -0.26
N PRO A 27 -0.49 16.06 -0.48
CA PRO A 27 -0.97 17.40 -0.08
C PRO A 27 -2.31 17.79 -0.69
N ASN A 28 -2.64 17.25 -1.88
CA ASN A 28 -3.92 17.53 -2.54
C ASN A 28 -5.09 16.72 -1.97
N GLY A 29 -4.85 15.90 -0.94
CA GLY A 29 -5.88 15.09 -0.33
C GLY A 29 -6.00 13.68 -0.88
N SER A 30 -5.25 13.34 -1.93
CA SER A 30 -5.26 11.99 -2.50
C SER A 30 -4.69 10.98 -1.52
N LYS A 31 -5.36 9.83 -1.41
CA LYS A 31 -4.92 8.73 -0.57
C LYS A 31 -4.83 7.46 -1.41
N SER A 32 -3.70 6.79 -1.36
CA SER A 32 -3.49 5.57 -2.15
C SER A 32 -2.76 4.52 -1.32
N TRP A 33 -3.14 3.26 -1.58
CA TRP A 33 -2.55 2.13 -0.88
C TRP A 33 -1.28 1.70 -1.57
N ARG A 34 -0.23 1.42 -0.78
CA ARG A 34 1.07 0.96 -1.26
C ARG A 34 1.47 -0.28 -0.51
N PHE A 35 2.07 -1.24 -1.22
CA PHE A 35 2.65 -2.43 -0.63
C PHE A 35 4.15 -2.45 -0.92
N ARG A 36 4.95 -2.50 0.15
CA ARG A 36 6.41 -2.63 0.05
C ARG A 36 6.80 -4.07 0.31
N TYR A 37 7.69 -4.59 -0.51
CA TYR A 37 8.15 -5.96 -0.42
C TYR A 37 9.57 -6.07 -0.95
N ARG A 38 10.20 -7.21 -0.70
CA ARG A 38 11.49 -7.55 -1.32
C ARG A 38 11.27 -8.66 -2.32
N PHE A 39 11.86 -8.49 -3.48
CA PHE A 39 11.81 -9.49 -4.53
C PHE A 39 13.21 -9.61 -5.14
N ALA A 40 13.74 -10.85 -5.20
CA ALA A 40 15.10 -11.13 -5.69
C ALA A 40 16.16 -10.28 -4.96
N GLY A 41 15.97 -10.05 -3.64
CA GLY A 41 16.90 -9.30 -2.81
C GLY A 41 16.81 -7.78 -2.98
N LYS A 42 15.88 -7.28 -3.78
CA LYS A 42 15.72 -5.85 -4.05
C LYS A 42 14.42 -5.31 -3.45
N PRO A 43 14.42 -4.11 -2.87
CA PRO A 43 13.19 -3.49 -2.40
C PRO A 43 12.31 -3.09 -3.57
N LYS A 44 11.02 -3.41 -3.47
CA LYS A 44 10.01 -3.09 -4.48
C LYS A 44 8.79 -2.48 -3.82
N MET A 45 7.98 -1.79 -4.60
CA MET A 45 6.72 -1.21 -4.14
C MET A 45 5.70 -1.24 -5.26
N ILE A 46 4.45 -1.60 -4.92
CA ILE A 46 3.34 -1.58 -5.88
C ILE A 46 2.18 -0.78 -5.30
N SER A 47 1.35 -0.25 -6.17
CA SER A 47 0.10 0.41 -5.79
C SER A 47 -1.02 -0.61 -5.72
N LEU A 48 -1.81 -0.56 -4.65
CA LEU A 48 -2.94 -1.47 -4.45
C LEU A 48 -4.29 -0.81 -4.74
N GLY A 49 -4.30 0.46 -5.11
CA GLY A 49 -5.52 1.21 -5.39
C GLY A 49 -5.61 2.46 -4.55
N VAL A 50 -6.73 3.18 -4.70
CA VAL A 50 -6.95 4.45 -4.01
C VAL A 50 -8.06 4.32 -2.97
N TYR A 51 -7.93 5.08 -1.88
CA TYR A 51 -8.96 5.19 -0.87
C TYR A 51 -9.88 6.37 -1.22
N PRO A 52 -11.19 6.28 -1.00
CA PRO A 52 -11.93 5.17 -0.34
C PRO A 52 -12.43 4.07 -1.29
N THR A 53 -12.15 4.15 -2.60
CA THR A 53 -12.57 3.10 -3.55
C THR A 53 -12.10 1.72 -3.08
N ILE A 54 -10.84 1.63 -2.68
CA ILE A 54 -10.29 0.45 -2.03
C ILE A 54 -10.26 0.74 -0.52
N THR A 55 -11.08 0.03 0.24
CA THR A 55 -11.13 0.18 1.70
C THR A 55 -9.92 -0.46 2.36
N LEU A 56 -9.75 -0.23 3.66
CA LEU A 56 -8.66 -0.87 4.41
C LEU A 56 -8.76 -2.40 4.35
N ALA A 57 -9.97 -2.95 4.45
CA ALA A 57 -10.17 -4.39 4.36
C ALA A 57 -9.76 -4.91 2.98
N ASP A 58 -10.13 -4.21 1.92
CA ASP A 58 -9.76 -4.56 0.54
C ASP A 58 -8.24 -4.46 0.35
N ALA A 59 -7.63 -3.41 0.89
CA ALA A 59 -6.17 -3.23 0.79
C ALA A 59 -5.43 -4.36 1.50
N ARG A 60 -5.92 -4.79 2.66
CA ARG A 60 -5.32 -5.91 3.39
C ARG A 60 -5.42 -7.21 2.62
N ALA A 61 -6.57 -7.46 1.98
CA ALA A 61 -6.74 -8.64 1.15
C ALA A 61 -5.78 -8.63 -0.05
N ARG A 62 -5.66 -7.49 -0.72
CA ARG A 62 -4.74 -7.35 -1.84
C ARG A 62 -3.28 -7.48 -1.40
N ARG A 63 -2.94 -6.95 -0.23
CA ARG A 63 -1.60 -7.13 0.35
C ARG A 63 -1.30 -8.60 0.58
N ASP A 64 -2.25 -9.34 1.16
CA ASP A 64 -2.05 -10.75 1.44
C ASP A 64 -1.88 -11.56 0.16
N ASP A 65 -2.65 -11.26 -0.88
CA ASP A 65 -2.48 -11.88 -2.19
C ASP A 65 -1.09 -11.59 -2.77
N ALA A 66 -0.63 -10.34 -2.66
CA ALA A 66 0.70 -9.96 -3.14
C ALA A 66 1.80 -10.68 -2.36
N ARG A 67 1.65 -10.80 -1.03
CA ARG A 67 2.61 -11.52 -0.18
C ARG A 67 2.69 -12.99 -0.56
N LYS A 68 1.57 -13.59 -0.88
CA LYS A 68 1.52 -14.99 -1.33
C LYS A 68 2.31 -15.16 -2.62
N LEU A 69 2.14 -14.25 -3.57
CA LEU A 69 2.89 -14.30 -4.82
C LEU A 69 4.40 -14.16 -4.58
N VAL A 70 4.80 -13.25 -3.70
CA VAL A 70 6.22 -13.08 -3.35
C VAL A 70 6.77 -14.36 -2.74
N ALA A 71 6.02 -15.01 -1.85
CA ALA A 71 6.44 -16.26 -1.24
C ALA A 71 6.59 -17.38 -2.28
N GLU A 72 5.82 -17.34 -3.36
CA GLU A 72 5.91 -18.30 -4.46
C GLU A 72 6.98 -17.94 -5.50
N GLY A 73 7.73 -16.85 -5.28
CA GLY A 73 8.75 -16.39 -6.21
C GLY A 73 8.19 -15.64 -7.41
N ILE A 74 6.96 -15.13 -7.31
CA ILE A 74 6.30 -14.39 -8.38
C ILE A 74 6.25 -12.92 -8.01
N ASN A 75 6.73 -12.05 -8.91
CA ASN A 75 6.65 -10.60 -8.68
C ASN A 75 5.19 -10.15 -8.80
N PRO A 76 4.56 -9.61 -7.74
CA PRO A 76 3.16 -9.16 -7.80
C PRO A 76 2.95 -7.95 -8.68
N LYS A 77 4.01 -7.25 -9.07
CA LYS A 77 3.90 -6.13 -10.00
C LYS A 77 3.70 -6.68 -11.40
N ILE A 78 2.47 -6.66 -11.85
CA ILE A 78 2.14 -7.02 -13.23
C ILE A 78 2.34 -5.75 -14.06
N GLY A 79 3.40 -5.76 -14.83
CA GLY A 79 3.84 -4.61 -15.64
C GLY A 79 2.92 -4.27 -16.74
#